data_279fbda551a78d25bba696157fb28206
#
_entry.id   279fbda551a78d25bba696157fb28206
#
_cell.length_a   1.000
_cell.length_b   1.000
_cell.length_c   1.000
_cell.angle_alpha   90.00
_cell.angle_beta   90.00
_cell.angle_gamma   90.00
#
_symmetry.space_group_name_H-M   'P 1'
#
loop_
_entity.id
_entity.type
_entity.pdbx_description
1 polymer ?
#
loop_
_entity_poly.entity_id
_entity_poly.type
_entity_poly.pdbx_seq_one_letter_code
_entity_poly.pdbx_strand_id
1 'polypeptide(L)'
;YSPCQNTFAFRVIMSRIFGLSYNRIRMVAPAIGGAFGGKLEVTVEPVAAVLSQMTGKPVKVEYNRKESILSTRVRHASVNYVKTGFMKDGTLKAVDFKVYTNTGAYASSALNVSGAMSHKVFKAYKIDHMRFQCQPVYTNTEIAGAMRGYGSPQVYFGWQRQMQKIADFLHMDMADLQMKNMVDPDSCDPIFHKPHGNSRPKDCLKRALELIDYEACLKEQEATRNQDIRIGVGLALGVHGNNCVGAHRDVSTPMLKMNEDGSCIYYTGSHDMGTDTLGMQMQIVSEVLGISMDRIDCLAADTDVVHWHIGDYSSRGVFVAGSAAKKTAEAMKRELQVEAAKLLETEPDDIELHHDRAWSRKNEEKNASLHDVMVHCQSVSMRELMVAETYEAKRGATSYGVHIAKVEVNTLTGEVRPLEYAAVHDIGRAINPLMLKGQLAGAIQMGL
;
A
#
# COMPACT_ATOMS: atom_id res chain seq x y z
N TYR A 1 -23.11 3.47 8.06
CA TYR A 1 -22.13 4.06 7.12
C TYR A 1 -20.93 4.55 7.91
N SER A 2 -19.72 4.16 7.52
CA SER A 2 -18.48 4.60 8.17
C SER A 2 -17.36 4.75 7.13
N PRO A 3 -16.61 5.87 7.11
CA PRO A 3 -15.46 6.05 6.23
C PRO A 3 -14.24 5.25 6.74
N CYS A 4 -14.41 3.94 6.93
CA CYS A 4 -13.40 3.04 7.49
C CYS A 4 -12.59 2.32 6.40
N GLN A 5 -11.42 1.78 6.79
CA GLN A 5 -10.54 1.00 5.91
C GLN A 5 -10.83 -0.51 5.93
N ASN A 6 -11.79 -0.97 6.74
CA ASN A 6 -12.09 -2.39 6.91
C ASN A 6 -13.52 -2.60 7.42
N THR A 7 -14.49 -2.60 6.52
CA THR A 7 -15.91 -2.79 6.84
C THR A 7 -16.18 -4.12 7.55
N PHE A 8 -15.51 -5.20 7.15
CA PHE A 8 -15.72 -6.52 7.76
C PHE A 8 -15.19 -6.64 9.20
N ALA A 9 -14.02 -6.04 9.50
CA ALA A 9 -13.51 -5.99 10.86
C ALA A 9 -14.41 -5.11 11.75
N PHE A 10 -14.89 -3.99 11.21
CA PHE A 10 -15.84 -3.14 11.92
C PHE A 10 -17.14 -3.89 12.24
N ARG A 11 -17.68 -4.65 11.28
CA ARG A 11 -18.85 -5.52 11.51
C ARG A 11 -18.61 -6.50 12.65
N VAL A 12 -17.45 -7.15 12.69
CA VAL A 12 -17.07 -8.09 13.78
C VAL A 12 -17.01 -7.37 15.13
N ILE A 13 -16.40 -6.17 15.19
CA ILE A 13 -16.30 -5.41 16.44
C ILE A 13 -17.67 -4.94 16.90
N MET A 14 -18.50 -4.39 16.01
CA MET A 14 -19.86 -3.96 16.31
C MET A 14 -20.73 -5.14 16.77
N SER A 15 -20.59 -6.31 16.15
CA SER A 15 -21.25 -7.55 16.57
C SER A 15 -20.92 -7.91 18.02
N ARG A 16 -19.66 -7.82 18.40
CA ARG A 16 -19.21 -8.11 19.78
C ARG A 16 -19.71 -7.08 20.79
N ILE A 17 -19.70 -5.80 20.43
CA ILE A 17 -20.18 -4.71 21.31
C ILE A 17 -21.68 -4.84 21.59
N PHE A 18 -22.47 -5.15 20.56
CA PHE A 18 -23.94 -5.17 20.67
C PHE A 18 -24.55 -6.57 20.87
N GLY A 19 -23.75 -7.63 20.85
CA GLY A 19 -24.25 -9.01 20.95
C GLY A 19 -25.13 -9.43 19.77
N LEU A 20 -24.94 -8.84 18.58
CA LEU A 20 -25.72 -9.09 17.39
C LEU A 20 -24.99 -10.05 16.44
N SER A 21 -25.72 -10.90 15.73
CA SER A 21 -25.16 -11.72 14.64
C SER A 21 -24.78 -10.85 13.42
N TYR A 22 -23.83 -11.34 12.61
CA TYR A 22 -23.30 -10.57 11.47
C TYR A 22 -24.36 -10.17 10.44
N ASN A 23 -25.38 -11.01 10.22
CA ASN A 23 -26.49 -10.72 9.31
C ASN A 23 -27.46 -9.64 9.82
N ARG A 24 -27.25 -9.14 11.04
CA ARG A 24 -28.00 -8.01 11.62
C ARG A 24 -27.21 -6.70 11.56
N ILE A 25 -26.00 -6.73 11.00
CA ILE A 25 -25.10 -5.57 10.93
C ILE A 25 -24.57 -5.44 9.51
N ARG A 26 -25.03 -4.42 8.82
CA ARG A 26 -24.50 -4.01 7.52
C ARG A 26 -23.56 -2.82 7.71
N MET A 27 -22.31 -2.96 7.25
CA MET A 27 -21.33 -1.89 7.21
C MET A 27 -21.10 -1.47 5.77
N VAL A 28 -21.19 -0.18 5.52
CA VAL A 28 -20.99 0.42 4.20
C VAL A 28 -19.96 1.54 4.32
N ALA A 29 -18.90 1.47 3.53
CA ALA A 29 -17.95 2.57 3.44
C ALA A 29 -18.36 3.53 2.30
N PRO A 30 -18.73 4.78 2.61
CA PRO A 30 -18.92 5.81 1.61
C PRO A 30 -17.55 6.30 1.09
N ALA A 31 -17.55 7.31 0.23
CA ALA A 31 -16.33 7.99 -0.19
C ALA A 31 -15.49 8.42 1.02
N ILE A 32 -14.19 8.12 1.01
CA ILE A 32 -13.28 8.32 2.15
C ILE A 32 -12.33 9.48 1.83
N GLY A 33 -12.46 10.59 2.56
CA GLY A 33 -11.61 11.79 2.43
C GLY A 33 -10.21 11.61 3.04
N GLY A 34 -9.53 10.50 2.72
CA GLY A 34 -8.24 10.13 3.29
C GLY A 34 -8.37 9.31 4.58
N ALA A 35 -7.46 8.36 4.77
CA ALA A 35 -7.47 7.47 5.94
C ALA A 35 -6.10 7.34 6.60
N PHE A 36 -5.05 7.09 5.84
CA PHE A 36 -3.64 7.02 6.27
C PHE A 36 -3.35 6.06 7.44
N GLY A 37 -4.25 5.12 7.74
CA GLY A 37 -4.20 4.22 8.89
C GLY A 37 -5.12 4.64 10.06
N GLY A 38 -5.47 5.92 10.18
CA GLY A 38 -6.31 6.45 11.26
C GLY A 38 -7.76 5.93 11.25
N LYS A 39 -8.21 5.34 10.14
CA LYS A 39 -9.55 4.77 9.98
C LYS A 39 -9.56 3.21 9.95
N LEU A 40 -8.53 2.59 10.51
CA LEU A 40 -8.44 1.12 10.64
C LEU A 40 -9.13 0.57 11.88
N GLU A 41 -9.36 1.39 12.89
CA GLU A 41 -9.97 0.99 14.16
C GLU A 41 -11.21 1.83 14.43
N VAL A 42 -12.23 1.22 15.05
CA VAL A 42 -13.47 1.92 15.41
C VAL A 42 -13.22 3.10 16.35
N THR A 43 -13.97 4.17 16.14
CA THR A 43 -13.91 5.40 16.96
C THR A 43 -15.29 5.87 17.36
N VAL A 44 -16.06 6.44 16.43
CA VAL A 44 -17.39 7.02 16.65
C VAL A 44 -18.54 6.05 16.33
N GLU A 45 -18.27 4.94 15.65
CA GLU A 45 -19.29 4.02 15.16
C GLU A 45 -20.14 3.41 16.28
N PRO A 46 -19.56 2.91 17.41
CA PRO A 46 -20.36 2.42 18.52
C PRO A 46 -21.21 3.51 19.15
N VAL A 47 -20.68 4.73 19.28
CA VAL A 47 -21.41 5.88 19.83
C VAL A 47 -22.62 6.24 18.95
N ALA A 48 -22.42 6.35 17.65
CA ALA A 48 -23.50 6.60 16.70
C ALA A 48 -24.58 5.53 16.75
N ALA A 49 -24.20 4.26 16.88
CA ALA A 49 -25.14 3.14 16.95
C ALA A 49 -25.96 3.16 18.26
N VAL A 50 -25.33 3.39 19.41
CA VAL A 50 -26.04 3.52 20.69
C VAL A 50 -27.03 4.70 20.66
N LEU A 51 -26.60 5.87 20.19
CA LEU A 51 -27.47 7.03 20.09
C LEU A 51 -28.64 6.80 19.14
N SER A 52 -28.42 6.10 18.03
CA SER A 52 -29.50 5.70 17.11
C SER A 52 -30.49 4.72 17.77
N GLN A 53 -30.01 3.77 18.53
CA GLN A 53 -30.85 2.84 19.29
C GLN A 53 -31.68 3.58 20.36
N MET A 54 -31.07 4.52 21.09
CA MET A 54 -31.76 5.29 22.14
C MET A 54 -32.82 6.23 21.58
N THR A 55 -32.59 6.81 20.42
CA THR A 55 -33.49 7.81 19.83
C THR A 55 -34.50 7.22 18.86
N GLY A 56 -34.28 5.99 18.38
CA GLY A 56 -35.06 5.38 17.31
C GLY A 56 -34.94 6.09 15.96
N LYS A 57 -33.89 6.90 15.76
CA LYS A 57 -33.66 7.73 14.58
C LYS A 57 -32.26 7.52 14.01
N PRO A 58 -32.03 7.83 12.70
CA PRO A 58 -30.69 7.92 12.16
C PRO A 58 -29.85 8.96 12.90
N VAL A 59 -28.59 8.60 13.23
CA VAL A 59 -27.65 9.48 13.95
C VAL A 59 -26.36 9.60 13.16
N LYS A 60 -25.88 10.84 12.98
CA LYS A 60 -24.56 11.16 12.46
C LYS A 60 -23.69 11.68 13.61
N VAL A 61 -22.47 11.12 13.74
CA VAL A 61 -21.43 11.62 14.64
C VAL A 61 -20.24 12.03 13.80
N GLU A 62 -19.73 13.23 14.01
CA GLU A 62 -18.60 13.78 13.26
C GLU A 62 -17.70 14.55 14.23
N TYR A 63 -16.41 14.22 14.27
CA TYR A 63 -15.41 14.96 15.02
C TYR A 63 -14.98 16.22 14.30
N ASN A 64 -14.91 17.34 15.00
CA ASN A 64 -14.16 18.50 14.53
C ASN A 64 -12.63 18.26 14.64
N ARG A 65 -11.82 19.22 14.20
CA ARG A 65 -10.34 19.06 14.21
C ARG A 65 -9.80 18.84 15.62
N LYS A 66 -10.28 19.58 16.61
CA LYS A 66 -9.83 19.45 18.01
C LYS A 66 -10.18 18.09 18.58
N GLU A 67 -11.41 17.64 18.39
CA GLU A 67 -11.88 16.31 18.80
C GLU A 67 -11.09 15.20 18.10
N SER A 68 -10.81 15.34 16.80
CA SER A 68 -9.99 14.39 16.05
C SER A 68 -8.58 14.26 16.63
N ILE A 69 -7.94 15.36 17.01
CA ILE A 69 -6.60 15.36 17.62
C ILE A 69 -6.62 14.66 18.98
N LEU A 70 -7.65 14.92 19.80
CA LEU A 70 -7.75 14.41 21.17
C LEU A 70 -8.26 12.96 21.26
N SER A 71 -9.00 12.48 20.26
CA SER A 71 -9.77 11.22 20.37
C SER A 71 -9.42 10.16 19.33
N THR A 72 -8.58 10.49 18.33
CA THR A 72 -8.14 9.49 17.34
C THR A 72 -6.69 9.05 17.57
N ARG A 73 -6.17 8.20 16.68
CA ARG A 73 -4.83 7.62 16.84
C ARG A 73 -3.77 8.53 16.25
N VAL A 74 -2.63 8.57 16.92
CA VAL A 74 -1.42 9.26 16.46
C VAL A 74 -0.34 8.24 16.09
N ARG A 75 0.72 8.67 15.39
CA ARG A 75 1.89 7.83 15.16
C ARG A 75 2.61 7.57 16.48
N HIS A 76 3.05 6.33 16.72
CA HIS A 76 3.87 5.99 17.87
C HIS A 76 5.14 6.86 17.90
N ALA A 77 5.32 7.68 18.90
CA ALA A 77 6.62 8.28 19.20
C ALA A 77 7.60 7.16 19.57
N SER A 78 8.87 7.31 19.22
CA SER A 78 9.86 6.25 19.43
C SER A 78 11.21 6.80 19.86
N VAL A 79 11.91 6.01 20.69
CA VAL A 79 13.32 6.19 21.01
C VAL A 79 14.08 4.99 20.50
N ASN A 80 15.10 5.25 19.66
CA ASN A 80 15.88 4.22 19.01
C ASN A 80 17.30 4.19 19.56
N TYR A 81 17.73 3.01 20.03
CA TYR A 81 19.11 2.71 20.40
C TYR A 81 19.69 1.76 19.36
N VAL A 82 20.68 2.24 18.62
CA VAL A 82 21.30 1.46 17.53
C VAL A 82 22.78 1.28 17.82
N LYS A 83 23.22 0.03 17.92
CA LYS A 83 24.63 -0.34 18.01
C LYS A 83 25.00 -1.14 16.77
N THR A 84 26.06 -0.71 16.08
CA THR A 84 26.44 -1.29 14.79
C THR A 84 27.94 -1.68 14.82
N GLY A 85 28.22 -2.93 14.44
CA GLY A 85 29.56 -3.41 14.15
C GLY A 85 29.80 -3.32 12.64
N PHE A 86 30.91 -2.70 12.25
CA PHE A 86 31.30 -2.54 10.84
C PHE A 86 32.82 -2.62 10.68
N MET A 87 33.26 -2.96 9.47
CA MET A 87 34.67 -3.01 9.11
C MET A 87 35.19 -1.61 8.74
N LYS A 88 36.53 -1.44 8.74
CA LYS A 88 37.16 -0.16 8.35
C LYS A 88 36.81 0.27 6.92
N ASP A 89 36.46 -0.65 6.05
CA ASP A 89 36.03 -0.42 4.68
C ASP A 89 34.54 -0.08 4.55
N GLY A 90 33.80 0.08 5.66
CA GLY A 90 32.39 0.37 5.71
C GLY A 90 31.44 -0.82 5.61
N THR A 91 31.93 -2.05 5.48
CA THR A 91 31.08 -3.26 5.42
C THR A 91 30.40 -3.50 6.76
N LEU A 92 29.05 -3.52 6.77
CA LEU A 92 28.24 -3.82 7.95
C LEU A 92 28.35 -5.30 8.33
N LYS A 93 28.53 -5.58 9.63
CA LYS A 93 28.67 -6.94 10.16
C LYS A 93 27.59 -7.31 11.16
N ALA A 94 27.26 -6.40 12.07
CA ALA A 94 26.30 -6.69 13.12
C ALA A 94 25.48 -5.45 13.48
N VAL A 95 24.21 -5.65 13.81
CA VAL A 95 23.32 -4.60 14.31
C VAL A 95 22.54 -5.10 15.51
N ASP A 96 22.58 -4.31 16.57
CA ASP A 96 21.67 -4.43 17.72
C ASP A 96 20.78 -3.19 17.75
N PHE A 97 19.49 -3.39 17.44
CA PHE A 97 18.52 -2.31 17.31
C PHE A 97 17.43 -2.46 18.38
N LYS A 98 17.40 -1.53 19.32
CA LYS A 98 16.41 -1.51 20.38
C LYS A 98 15.52 -0.28 20.27
N VAL A 99 14.20 -0.48 20.30
CA VAL A 99 13.20 0.58 20.16
C VAL A 99 12.26 0.57 21.36
N TYR A 100 12.01 1.74 21.92
CA TYR A 100 10.88 1.97 22.81
C TYR A 100 9.85 2.78 22.07
N THR A 101 8.58 2.35 22.11
CA THR A 101 7.48 3.06 21.46
C THR A 101 6.42 3.46 22.46
N ASN A 102 5.97 4.71 22.39
CA ASN A 102 4.86 5.19 23.18
C ASN A 102 3.53 4.69 22.56
N THR A 103 2.72 3.97 23.35
CA THR A 103 1.40 3.50 22.92
C THR A 103 0.26 4.42 23.34
N GLY A 104 0.54 5.39 24.20
CA GLY A 104 -0.51 6.12 24.91
C GLY A 104 -1.20 5.25 25.96
N ALA A 105 -2.43 5.60 26.30
CA ALA A 105 -3.19 4.97 27.38
C ALA A 105 -3.65 3.53 27.09
N TYR A 106 -3.68 3.11 25.83
CA TYR A 106 -4.18 1.78 25.39
C TYR A 106 -3.26 1.17 24.36
N ALA A 107 -3.24 -0.18 24.30
CA ALA A 107 -2.37 -0.92 23.39
C ALA A 107 -2.70 -0.70 21.91
N SER A 108 -3.98 -0.60 21.54
CA SER A 108 -4.40 -0.46 20.13
C SER A 108 -3.64 -1.44 19.22
N SER A 109 -3.00 -0.97 18.17
CA SER A 109 -2.16 -1.77 17.25
C SER A 109 -0.67 -1.81 17.61
N ALA A 110 -0.27 -1.42 18.83
CA ALA A 110 1.14 -1.27 19.22
C ALA A 110 2.00 -2.51 18.99
N LEU A 111 1.52 -3.71 19.37
CA LEU A 111 2.26 -4.96 19.17
C LEU A 111 2.46 -5.28 17.68
N ASN A 112 1.44 -5.04 16.87
CA ASN A 112 1.51 -5.28 15.41
C ASN A 112 2.45 -4.29 14.72
N VAL A 113 2.43 -2.99 15.13
CA VAL A 113 3.36 -1.97 14.63
C VAL A 113 4.80 -2.33 15.02
N SER A 114 5.02 -2.77 16.26
CA SER A 114 6.33 -3.20 16.75
C SER A 114 6.88 -4.40 15.97
N GLY A 115 6.03 -5.40 15.71
CA GLY A 115 6.38 -6.54 14.85
C GLY A 115 6.73 -6.09 13.43
N ALA A 116 5.94 -5.18 12.86
CA ALA A 116 6.18 -4.65 11.52
C ALA A 116 7.50 -3.87 11.40
N MET A 117 7.97 -3.20 12.44
CA MET A 117 9.27 -2.54 12.48
C MET A 117 10.41 -3.52 12.23
N SER A 118 10.40 -4.68 12.91
CA SER A 118 11.46 -5.71 12.81
C SER A 118 11.59 -6.26 11.39
N HIS A 119 10.45 -6.45 10.70
CA HIS A 119 10.43 -7.02 9.37
C HIS A 119 10.92 -6.05 8.28
N LYS A 120 11.02 -4.76 8.56
CA LYS A 120 11.30 -3.73 7.56
C LYS A 120 12.72 -3.21 7.63
N VAL A 121 13.23 -2.94 8.84
CA VAL A 121 14.48 -2.19 9.04
C VAL A 121 15.70 -2.82 8.39
N PHE A 122 15.76 -4.14 8.34
CA PHE A 122 16.93 -4.86 7.82
C PHE A 122 16.81 -5.30 6.36
N LYS A 123 15.63 -5.25 5.78
CA LYS A 123 15.38 -5.78 4.42
C LYS A 123 16.23 -5.16 3.32
N ALA A 124 16.70 -3.93 3.50
CA ALA A 124 17.46 -3.21 2.49
C ALA A 124 18.96 -3.50 2.53
N TYR A 125 19.46 -4.21 3.54
CA TYR A 125 20.90 -4.28 3.84
C TYR A 125 21.41 -5.70 3.97
N LYS A 126 22.67 -5.89 3.56
CA LYS A 126 23.47 -7.10 3.81
C LYS A 126 24.09 -6.96 5.19
N ILE A 127 23.60 -7.70 6.17
CA ILE A 127 24.09 -7.69 7.55
C ILE A 127 24.16 -9.14 8.03
N ASP A 128 25.32 -9.56 8.52
CA ASP A 128 25.55 -10.97 8.92
C ASP A 128 24.82 -11.34 10.21
N HIS A 129 24.76 -10.40 11.18
CA HIS A 129 24.16 -10.62 12.49
C HIS A 129 23.23 -9.49 12.89
N MET A 130 21.98 -9.83 13.22
CA MET A 130 20.96 -8.86 13.53
C MET A 130 20.22 -9.22 14.80
N ARG A 131 20.02 -8.24 15.67
CA ARG A 131 19.09 -8.32 16.79
C ARG A 131 18.14 -7.11 16.75
N PHE A 132 16.86 -7.40 16.87
CA PHE A 132 15.83 -6.35 16.98
C PHE A 132 14.99 -6.59 18.23
N GLN A 133 14.77 -5.54 19.01
CA GLN A 133 13.90 -5.54 20.16
C GLN A 133 13.02 -4.29 20.11
N CYS A 134 11.71 -4.45 20.23
CA CYS A 134 10.79 -3.35 20.38
C CYS A 134 9.95 -3.53 21.65
N GLN A 135 9.91 -2.51 22.47
CA GLN A 135 9.15 -2.50 23.70
C GLN A 135 8.11 -1.38 23.67
N PRO A 136 6.85 -1.70 23.38
CA PRO A 136 5.73 -0.76 23.54
C PRO A 136 5.52 -0.42 25.00
N VAL A 137 5.32 0.85 25.32
CA VAL A 137 5.17 1.36 26.69
C VAL A 137 3.88 2.15 26.80
N TYR A 138 3.06 1.83 27.79
CA TYR A 138 1.90 2.62 28.15
C TYR A 138 2.30 3.96 28.75
N THR A 139 1.58 4.99 28.37
CA THR A 139 1.70 6.33 28.93
C THR A 139 0.32 6.98 29.06
N ASN A 140 0.25 8.15 29.64
CA ASN A 140 -0.99 8.94 29.77
C ASN A 140 -1.16 10.00 28.66
N THR A 141 -0.65 9.69 27.46
CA THR A 141 -0.85 10.49 26.24
C THR A 141 -1.97 9.90 25.37
N GLU A 142 -2.24 10.52 24.23
CA GLU A 142 -3.16 10.03 23.21
C GLU A 142 -2.77 8.62 22.74
N ILE A 143 -3.77 7.84 22.33
CA ILE A 143 -3.57 6.47 21.87
C ILE A 143 -2.78 6.50 20.55
N ALA A 144 -1.67 5.80 20.51
CA ALA A 144 -0.96 5.56 19.26
C ALA A 144 -1.53 4.35 18.50
N GLY A 145 -1.52 4.42 17.18
CA GLY A 145 -2.07 3.37 16.32
C GLY A 145 -1.44 3.34 14.96
N ALA A 146 -2.19 2.79 14.01
CA ALA A 146 -1.77 2.71 12.62
C ALA A 146 -1.61 4.10 12.00
N MET A 147 -0.48 4.33 11.35
CA MET A 147 -0.20 5.52 10.57
C MET A 147 0.67 5.14 9.38
N ARG A 148 0.49 5.84 8.24
CA ARG A 148 1.19 5.59 6.97
C ARG A 148 2.65 5.18 7.15
N GLY A 149 3.04 4.01 6.58
CA GLY A 149 4.35 3.39 6.78
C GLY A 149 4.39 2.34 7.90
N TYR A 150 3.46 2.37 8.88
CA TYR A 150 3.23 1.33 9.89
C TYR A 150 4.54 0.81 10.52
N GLY A 151 5.26 1.68 11.22
CA GLY A 151 6.53 1.40 11.86
C GLY A 151 7.79 1.70 11.03
N SER A 152 7.72 1.70 9.68
CA SER A 152 8.88 2.03 8.84
C SER A 152 9.49 3.41 9.16
N PRO A 153 8.72 4.51 9.24
CA PRO A 153 9.30 5.83 9.47
C PRO A 153 10.11 5.90 10.76
N GLN A 154 9.62 5.27 11.83
CA GLN A 154 10.29 5.30 13.14
C GLN A 154 11.65 4.62 13.10
N VAL A 155 11.72 3.41 12.52
CA VAL A 155 12.99 2.65 12.48
C VAL A 155 13.94 3.17 11.42
N TYR A 156 13.43 3.58 10.24
CA TYR A 156 14.29 4.13 9.20
C TYR A 156 14.89 5.49 9.58
N PHE A 157 14.19 6.32 10.32
CA PHE A 157 14.77 7.55 10.87
C PHE A 157 16.01 7.23 11.73
N GLY A 158 15.88 6.32 12.70
CA GLY A 158 16.99 5.91 13.55
C GLY A 158 18.13 5.23 12.77
N TRP A 159 17.76 4.35 11.83
CA TRP A 159 18.73 3.60 11.03
C TRP A 159 19.53 4.50 10.07
N GLN A 160 18.87 5.38 9.32
CA GLN A 160 19.54 6.28 8.38
C GLN A 160 20.44 7.29 9.10
N ARG A 161 20.03 7.77 10.29
CA ARG A 161 20.88 8.58 11.16
C ARG A 161 22.13 7.81 11.65
N GLN A 162 21.98 6.51 11.92
CA GLN A 162 23.11 5.66 12.28
C GLN A 162 24.06 5.45 11.09
N MET A 163 23.52 5.24 9.89
CA MET A 163 24.33 5.11 8.67
C MET A 163 25.13 6.40 8.41
N GLN A 164 24.52 7.58 8.59
CA GLN A 164 25.24 8.86 8.48
C GLN A 164 26.40 8.95 9.49
N LYS A 165 26.17 8.59 10.75
CA LYS A 165 27.24 8.57 11.77
C LYS A 165 28.39 7.62 11.43
N ILE A 166 28.10 6.49 10.78
CA ILE A 166 29.13 5.55 10.32
C ILE A 166 29.92 6.19 9.16
N ALA A 167 29.24 6.83 8.20
CA ALA A 167 29.86 7.52 7.08
C ALA A 167 30.81 8.64 7.59
N ASP A 168 30.33 9.45 8.52
CA ASP A 168 31.11 10.54 9.14
C ASP A 168 32.35 9.98 9.88
N PHE A 169 32.18 8.89 10.65
CA PHE A 169 33.27 8.25 11.40
C PHE A 169 34.36 7.66 10.47
N LEU A 170 33.95 7.11 9.35
CA LEU A 170 34.87 6.51 8.36
C LEU A 170 35.41 7.55 7.35
N HIS A 171 34.96 8.79 7.41
CA HIS A 171 35.21 9.81 6.37
C HIS A 171 34.84 9.31 4.96
N MET A 172 33.72 8.59 4.86
CA MET A 172 33.20 8.00 3.64
C MET A 172 31.93 8.76 3.21
N ASP A 173 31.73 8.89 1.91
CA ASP A 173 30.46 9.42 1.40
C ASP A 173 29.28 8.51 1.77
N MET A 174 28.13 9.13 2.09
CA MET A 174 26.94 8.38 2.50
C MET A 174 26.39 7.52 1.35
N ALA A 175 26.45 7.98 0.10
CA ALA A 175 26.02 7.19 -1.05
C ALA A 175 26.91 5.95 -1.27
N ASP A 176 28.22 6.07 -1.08
CA ASP A 176 29.17 4.95 -1.18
C ASP A 176 28.91 3.92 -0.10
N LEU A 177 28.70 4.36 1.15
CA LEU A 177 28.37 3.49 2.26
C LEU A 177 27.05 2.73 2.01
N GLN A 178 26.03 3.42 1.51
CA GLN A 178 24.76 2.81 1.13
C GLN A 178 24.94 1.80 -0.01
N MET A 179 25.59 2.21 -1.11
CA MET A 179 25.84 1.36 -2.29
C MET A 179 26.52 0.03 -1.92
N LYS A 180 27.49 0.10 -1.01
CA LYS A 180 28.25 -1.06 -0.54
C LYS A 180 27.37 -2.06 0.20
N ASN A 181 26.48 -1.60 1.06
CA ASN A 181 25.73 -2.41 2.00
C ASN A 181 24.30 -2.76 1.56
N MET A 182 23.76 -2.13 0.51
CA MET A 182 22.44 -2.45 -0.02
C MET A 182 22.39 -3.87 -0.59
N VAL A 183 21.20 -4.48 -0.48
CA VAL A 183 20.92 -5.80 -1.06
C VAL A 183 21.01 -5.79 -2.58
N ASP A 184 21.36 -6.93 -3.16
CA ASP A 184 21.32 -7.21 -4.59
C ASP A 184 20.07 -8.03 -4.95
N PRO A 185 19.65 -8.07 -6.21
CA PRO A 185 18.48 -8.86 -6.64
C PRO A 185 18.54 -10.33 -6.21
N ASP A 186 19.71 -10.93 -6.27
CA ASP A 186 19.93 -12.35 -5.97
C ASP A 186 20.13 -12.64 -4.47
N SER A 187 20.14 -11.61 -3.62
CA SER A 187 20.26 -11.79 -2.17
C SER A 187 18.94 -12.24 -1.56
N CYS A 188 19.04 -12.89 -0.39
CA CYS A 188 17.87 -13.31 0.37
C CYS A 188 17.50 -12.29 1.44
N ASP A 189 16.20 -12.18 1.69
CA ASP A 189 15.65 -11.49 2.86
C ASP A 189 16.25 -12.12 4.13
N PRO A 190 16.93 -11.33 4.97
CA PRO A 190 17.65 -11.88 6.12
C PRO A 190 16.72 -12.42 7.21
N ILE A 191 15.42 -12.08 7.18
CA ILE A 191 14.43 -12.49 8.19
C ILE A 191 13.67 -13.73 7.71
N PHE A 192 13.20 -13.72 6.47
CA PHE A 192 12.36 -14.80 5.93
C PHE A 192 13.13 -15.79 5.07
N HIS A 193 14.42 -15.56 4.83
CA HIS A 193 15.32 -16.39 4.00
C HIS A 193 14.75 -16.70 2.61
N LYS A 194 14.06 -15.72 2.02
CA LYS A 194 13.48 -15.80 0.67
C LYS A 194 14.19 -14.82 -0.26
N PRO A 195 14.34 -15.15 -1.54
CA PRO A 195 14.93 -14.23 -2.51
C PRO A 195 14.19 -12.89 -2.56
N HIS A 196 14.94 -11.80 -2.66
CA HIS A 196 14.38 -10.46 -2.91
C HIS A 196 13.73 -10.31 -4.31
N GLY A 197 13.98 -11.29 -5.19
CA GLY A 197 13.49 -11.28 -6.55
C GLY A 197 14.26 -10.28 -7.43
N ASN A 198 13.54 -9.49 -8.22
CA ASN A 198 14.11 -8.51 -9.14
C ASN A 198 14.26 -7.09 -8.54
N SER A 199 14.29 -6.98 -7.22
CA SER A 199 14.45 -5.69 -6.52
C SER A 199 15.76 -4.98 -6.87
N ARG A 200 15.70 -3.68 -7.19
CA ARG A 200 16.84 -2.89 -7.69
C ARG A 200 17.11 -1.62 -6.89
N PRO A 201 17.30 -1.71 -5.55
CA PRO A 201 17.52 -0.52 -4.73
C PRO A 201 18.80 0.25 -5.10
N LYS A 202 19.86 -0.43 -5.56
CA LYS A 202 21.09 0.21 -6.02
C LYS A 202 20.89 1.06 -7.28
N ASP A 203 20.03 0.60 -8.20
CA ASP A 203 19.69 1.39 -9.40
C ASP A 203 18.85 2.62 -9.03
N CYS A 204 17.96 2.49 -8.01
CA CYS A 204 17.26 3.64 -7.44
C CYS A 204 18.23 4.68 -6.87
N LEU A 205 19.28 4.23 -6.15
CA LEU A 205 20.29 5.14 -5.62
C LEU A 205 21.06 5.84 -6.74
N LYS A 206 21.60 5.11 -7.72
CA LYS A 206 22.30 5.70 -8.86
C LYS A 206 21.46 6.77 -9.55
N ARG A 207 20.19 6.44 -9.84
CA ARG A 207 19.29 7.36 -10.51
C ARG A 207 18.95 8.59 -9.67
N ALA A 208 18.79 8.44 -8.35
CA ALA A 208 18.55 9.56 -7.45
C ALA A 208 19.74 10.54 -7.39
N LEU A 209 20.97 10.01 -7.35
CA LEU A 209 22.21 10.81 -7.39
C LEU A 209 22.31 11.63 -8.69
N GLU A 210 21.99 11.02 -9.83
CA GLU A 210 21.98 11.71 -11.13
C GLU A 210 20.92 12.81 -11.18
N LEU A 211 19.70 12.54 -10.69
CA LEU A 211 18.57 13.47 -10.79
C LEU A 211 18.78 14.77 -10.04
N ILE A 212 19.51 14.75 -8.92
CA ILE A 212 19.73 15.94 -8.09
C ILE A 212 21.11 16.60 -8.35
N ASP A 213 21.91 16.03 -9.22
CA ASP A 213 23.32 16.37 -9.36
C ASP A 213 24.03 16.37 -7.99
N TYR A 214 24.10 15.19 -7.39
CA TYR A 214 24.55 15.00 -6.01
C TYR A 214 25.94 15.61 -5.75
N GLU A 215 26.86 15.49 -6.72
CA GLU A 215 28.20 16.07 -6.60
C GLU A 215 28.18 17.61 -6.55
N ALA A 216 27.34 18.25 -7.36
CA ALA A 216 27.17 19.71 -7.30
C ALA A 216 26.57 20.12 -5.95
N CYS A 217 25.57 19.36 -5.45
CA CYS A 217 24.98 19.60 -4.13
C CYS A 217 26.01 19.51 -2.99
N LEU A 218 26.93 18.54 -3.03
CA LEU A 218 27.99 18.41 -2.04
C LEU A 218 29.01 19.58 -2.11
N LYS A 219 29.32 20.05 -3.30
CA LYS A 219 30.19 21.24 -3.48
C LYS A 219 29.55 22.49 -2.88
N GLU A 220 28.27 22.71 -3.10
CA GLU A 220 27.53 23.83 -2.50
C GLU A 220 27.45 23.69 -0.95
N GLN A 221 27.23 22.49 -0.44
CA GLN A 221 27.26 22.20 0.99
C GLN A 221 28.59 22.59 1.62
N GLU A 222 29.71 22.23 1.01
CA GLU A 222 31.04 22.57 1.52
C GLU A 222 31.30 24.06 1.40
N ALA A 223 30.90 24.70 0.28
CA ALA A 223 31.10 26.15 0.06
C ALA A 223 30.36 27.01 1.09
N THR A 224 29.23 26.53 1.62
CA THR A 224 28.41 27.27 2.60
C THR A 224 28.66 26.85 4.06
N ARG A 225 29.58 25.92 4.33
CA ARG A 225 29.81 25.26 5.63
C ARG A 225 30.01 26.26 6.79
N ASN A 226 30.67 27.39 6.55
CA ASN A 226 30.98 28.38 7.59
C ASN A 226 30.10 29.63 7.49
N GLN A 227 29.03 29.62 6.72
CA GLN A 227 28.07 30.71 6.57
C GLN A 227 26.91 30.57 7.55
N ASP A 228 26.18 31.66 7.82
CA ASP A 228 24.96 31.64 8.61
C ASP A 228 23.82 30.88 7.87
N ILE A 229 23.79 31.05 6.56
CA ILE A 229 22.90 30.27 5.67
C ILE A 229 23.71 29.12 5.06
N ARG A 230 23.32 27.90 5.33
CA ARG A 230 24.03 26.69 4.91
C ARG A 230 23.16 25.80 4.02
N ILE A 231 23.82 25.20 3.05
CA ILE A 231 23.20 24.10 2.28
C ILE A 231 23.46 22.77 3.01
N GLY A 232 22.44 21.95 3.12
CA GLY A 232 22.53 20.60 3.61
C GLY A 232 21.98 19.61 2.60
N VAL A 233 22.66 18.46 2.44
CA VAL A 233 22.21 17.37 1.56
C VAL A 233 22.03 16.12 2.40
N GLY A 234 20.84 15.54 2.35
CA GLY A 234 20.52 14.32 3.08
C GLY A 234 20.03 13.21 2.15
N LEU A 235 20.52 11.99 2.35
CA LEU A 235 20.18 10.79 1.60
C LEU A 235 19.56 9.76 2.53
N ALA A 236 18.47 9.14 2.10
CA ALA A 236 17.82 8.05 2.84
C ALA A 236 17.27 6.97 1.91
N LEU A 237 17.40 5.72 2.36
CA LEU A 237 16.76 4.56 1.76
C LEU A 237 15.58 4.12 2.62
N GLY A 238 14.46 3.78 2.00
CA GLY A 238 13.29 3.23 2.65
C GLY A 238 12.77 1.96 1.99
N VAL A 239 12.13 1.11 2.78
CA VAL A 239 11.52 -0.14 2.31
C VAL A 239 10.13 -0.29 2.89
N HIS A 240 9.19 -0.77 2.08
CA HIS A 240 7.85 -1.14 2.54
C HIS A 240 7.35 -2.41 1.86
N GLY A 241 6.66 -3.26 2.63
CA GLY A 241 5.96 -4.42 2.09
C GLY A 241 4.64 -4.02 1.44
N ASN A 242 4.27 -4.73 0.36
CA ASN A 242 3.03 -4.48 -0.40
C ASN A 242 1.96 -5.55 -0.12
N ASN A 243 2.03 -6.21 1.02
CA ASN A 243 1.06 -7.19 1.51
C ASN A 243 1.30 -7.52 2.99
N CYS A 244 0.50 -8.44 3.52
CA CYS A 244 0.53 -8.88 4.92
C CYS A 244 1.22 -10.24 5.13
N VAL A 245 1.84 -10.83 4.10
CA VAL A 245 2.53 -12.13 4.21
C VAL A 245 3.64 -12.04 5.26
N GLY A 246 3.61 -12.99 6.19
CA GLY A 246 4.47 -12.99 7.39
C GLY A 246 3.75 -12.57 8.67
N ALA A 247 2.73 -11.70 8.58
CA ALA A 247 1.86 -11.36 9.71
C ALA A 247 0.60 -12.24 9.76
N HIS A 248 -0.05 -12.43 8.62
CA HIS A 248 -1.22 -13.31 8.44
C HIS A 248 -1.39 -13.65 6.96
N ARG A 249 -2.34 -14.56 6.65
CA ARG A 249 -2.72 -14.85 5.25
C ARG A 249 -3.30 -13.60 4.60
N ASP A 250 -2.93 -13.35 3.36
CA ASP A 250 -3.35 -12.17 2.59
C ASP A 250 -4.12 -12.60 1.34
N VAL A 251 -5.43 -12.35 1.36
CA VAL A 251 -6.38 -12.83 0.34
C VAL A 251 -7.30 -11.70 -0.12
N SER A 252 -7.80 -11.82 -1.35
CA SER A 252 -8.88 -10.99 -1.89
C SER A 252 -9.74 -11.84 -2.82
N THR A 253 -11.07 -11.62 -2.78
CA THR A 253 -12.06 -12.35 -3.58
C THR A 253 -13.05 -11.38 -4.19
N PRO A 254 -12.72 -10.73 -5.31
CA PRO A 254 -13.70 -9.96 -6.07
C PRO A 254 -14.61 -10.86 -6.89
N MET A 255 -15.69 -10.29 -7.42
CA MET A 255 -16.63 -10.94 -8.31
C MET A 255 -16.91 -10.04 -9.51
N LEU A 256 -17.16 -10.64 -10.67
CA LEU A 256 -17.63 -10.00 -11.88
C LEU A 256 -18.96 -10.59 -12.31
N LYS A 257 -19.89 -9.75 -12.71
CA LYS A 257 -21.15 -10.11 -13.35
C LYS A 257 -21.26 -9.37 -14.68
N MET A 258 -21.61 -10.07 -15.75
CA MET A 258 -21.97 -9.45 -17.04
C MET A 258 -23.46 -9.10 -17.05
N ASN A 259 -23.78 -7.93 -17.62
CA ASN A 259 -25.13 -7.50 -17.90
C ASN A 259 -25.54 -7.85 -19.33
N GLU A 260 -26.84 -7.75 -19.62
CA GLU A 260 -27.46 -8.08 -20.91
C GLU A 260 -26.93 -7.24 -22.08
N ASP A 261 -26.52 -6.02 -21.82
CA ASP A 261 -25.95 -5.09 -22.80
C ASP A 261 -24.45 -5.28 -23.04
N GLY A 262 -23.82 -6.27 -22.37
CA GLY A 262 -22.37 -6.51 -22.42
C GLY A 262 -21.54 -5.58 -21.51
N SER A 263 -22.17 -4.72 -20.69
CA SER A 263 -21.50 -4.06 -19.60
C SER A 263 -21.24 -5.02 -18.44
N CYS A 264 -20.41 -4.64 -17.47
CA CYS A 264 -20.18 -5.49 -16.31
C CYS A 264 -20.22 -4.74 -14.98
N ILE A 265 -20.51 -5.47 -13.92
CA ILE A 265 -20.41 -4.98 -12.55
C ILE A 265 -19.28 -5.71 -11.85
N TYR A 266 -18.34 -4.93 -11.34
CA TYR A 266 -17.24 -5.39 -10.52
C TYR A 266 -17.56 -5.21 -9.03
N TYR A 267 -17.55 -6.30 -8.27
CA TYR A 267 -17.82 -6.31 -6.83
C TYR A 267 -16.53 -6.53 -6.08
N THR A 268 -16.17 -5.64 -5.15
CA THR A 268 -14.95 -5.77 -4.37
C THR A 268 -15.13 -5.31 -2.93
N GLY A 269 -14.49 -6.01 -1.99
CA GLY A 269 -14.41 -5.57 -0.61
C GLY A 269 -13.39 -4.45 -0.36
N SER A 270 -12.67 -4.01 -1.40
CA SER A 270 -11.70 -2.92 -1.32
C SER A 270 -12.38 -1.57 -1.09
N HIS A 271 -11.63 -0.65 -0.48
CA HIS A 271 -12.07 0.72 -0.19
C HIS A 271 -11.20 1.69 -0.97
N ASP A 272 -11.77 2.77 -1.48
CA ASP A 272 -10.98 3.88 -1.99
C ASP A 272 -10.85 4.97 -0.93
N MET A 273 -9.62 5.27 -0.58
CA MET A 273 -9.26 6.29 0.41
C MET A 273 -8.33 7.37 -0.18
N GLY A 274 -8.40 7.58 -1.50
CA GLY A 274 -7.53 8.48 -2.25
C GLY A 274 -6.29 7.77 -2.84
N THR A 275 -6.32 6.44 -2.89
CA THR A 275 -5.27 5.61 -3.50
C THR A 275 -5.62 5.12 -4.90
N ASP A 276 -6.83 5.42 -5.37
CA ASP A 276 -7.41 4.93 -6.62
C ASP A 276 -7.45 3.39 -6.70
N THR A 277 -7.65 2.74 -5.56
CA THR A 277 -7.66 1.28 -5.50
C THR A 277 -8.76 0.68 -6.36
N LEU A 278 -9.93 1.30 -6.42
CA LEU A 278 -11.06 0.83 -7.24
C LEU A 278 -10.81 1.10 -8.72
N GLY A 279 -10.40 2.31 -9.09
CA GLY A 279 -10.06 2.67 -10.48
C GLY A 279 -8.96 1.78 -11.06
N MET A 280 -7.91 1.53 -10.31
CA MET A 280 -6.83 0.63 -10.72
C MET A 280 -7.31 -0.81 -10.93
N GLN A 281 -8.20 -1.35 -10.06
CA GLN A 281 -8.76 -2.68 -10.25
C GLN A 281 -9.66 -2.75 -11.50
N MET A 282 -10.47 -1.72 -11.75
CA MET A 282 -11.27 -1.62 -12.97
C MET A 282 -10.41 -1.50 -14.23
N GLN A 283 -9.27 -0.78 -14.18
CA GLN A 283 -8.31 -0.73 -15.30
C GLN A 283 -7.75 -2.12 -15.62
N ILE A 284 -7.45 -2.93 -14.60
CA ILE A 284 -7.00 -4.32 -14.80
C ILE A 284 -8.11 -5.17 -15.43
N VAL A 285 -9.35 -5.04 -14.97
CA VAL A 285 -10.51 -5.75 -15.54
C VAL A 285 -10.72 -5.34 -17.00
N SER A 286 -10.72 -4.04 -17.29
CA SER A 286 -10.83 -3.46 -18.63
C SER A 286 -9.80 -4.03 -19.59
N GLU A 287 -8.53 -4.02 -19.22
CA GLU A 287 -7.41 -4.55 -20.01
C GLU A 287 -7.57 -6.05 -20.31
N VAL A 288 -7.96 -6.86 -19.32
CA VAL A 288 -8.10 -8.32 -19.49
C VAL A 288 -9.30 -8.70 -20.34
N LEU A 289 -10.44 -8.02 -20.15
CA LEU A 289 -11.68 -8.31 -20.87
C LEU A 289 -11.79 -7.60 -22.22
N GLY A 290 -10.94 -6.60 -22.50
CA GLY A 290 -11.05 -5.75 -23.67
C GLY A 290 -12.32 -4.90 -23.68
N ILE A 291 -12.83 -4.52 -22.50
CA ILE A 291 -14.04 -3.73 -22.28
C ILE A 291 -13.63 -2.29 -21.93
N SER A 292 -14.34 -1.31 -22.46
CA SER A 292 -14.14 0.11 -22.14
C SER A 292 -14.44 0.38 -20.66
N MET A 293 -13.67 1.28 -20.03
CA MET A 293 -13.79 1.60 -18.60
C MET A 293 -15.17 2.14 -18.21
N ASP A 294 -15.82 2.88 -19.08
CA ASP A 294 -17.17 3.44 -18.91
C ASP A 294 -18.29 2.38 -18.94
N ARG A 295 -17.96 1.14 -19.30
CA ARG A 295 -18.87 0.00 -19.25
C ARG A 295 -18.66 -0.90 -18.03
N ILE A 296 -17.86 -0.45 -17.06
CA ILE A 296 -17.58 -1.19 -15.83
C ILE A 296 -18.07 -0.38 -14.64
N ASP A 297 -19.15 -0.81 -14.00
CA ASP A 297 -19.58 -0.29 -12.73
C ASP A 297 -18.87 -1.00 -11.57
N CYS A 298 -18.67 -0.30 -10.45
CA CYS A 298 -18.03 -0.86 -9.27
C CYS A 298 -18.90 -0.74 -8.03
N LEU A 299 -19.23 -1.88 -7.42
CA LEU A 299 -19.85 -1.94 -6.10
C LEU A 299 -18.82 -2.39 -5.07
N ALA A 300 -18.55 -1.54 -4.08
CA ALA A 300 -17.43 -1.72 -3.18
C ALA A 300 -17.79 -1.56 -1.70
N ALA A 301 -17.04 -2.24 -0.84
CA ALA A 301 -16.99 -2.00 0.60
C ALA A 301 -18.34 -2.03 1.35
N ASP A 302 -19.30 -2.83 0.87
CA ASP A 302 -20.59 -3.10 1.51
C ASP A 302 -20.65 -4.56 1.94
N THR A 303 -20.75 -4.82 3.24
CA THR A 303 -20.67 -6.18 3.79
C THR A 303 -21.80 -7.11 3.40
N ASP A 304 -22.92 -6.59 2.91
CA ASP A 304 -24.05 -7.40 2.44
C ASP A 304 -24.00 -7.70 0.94
N VAL A 305 -23.15 -6.99 0.20
CA VAL A 305 -23.08 -7.05 -1.26
C VAL A 305 -21.81 -7.75 -1.75
N VAL A 306 -20.67 -7.53 -1.07
CA VAL A 306 -19.37 -8.01 -1.51
C VAL A 306 -18.84 -9.16 -0.64
N HIS A 307 -17.92 -9.96 -1.19
CA HIS A 307 -17.24 -11.00 -0.42
C HIS A 307 -16.38 -10.43 0.69
N TRP A 308 -16.10 -11.27 1.69
CA TRP A 308 -15.23 -10.91 2.80
C TRP A 308 -13.88 -10.38 2.34
N HIS A 309 -13.47 -9.28 2.96
CA HIS A 309 -12.20 -8.61 2.68
C HIS A 309 -11.49 -8.25 3.99
N ILE A 310 -10.17 -8.38 3.99
CA ILE A 310 -9.38 -8.13 5.21
C ILE A 310 -9.16 -6.64 5.51
N GLY A 311 -9.52 -5.75 4.57
CA GLY A 311 -9.32 -4.30 4.63
C GLY A 311 -8.20 -3.80 3.74
N ASP A 312 -8.10 -2.47 3.59
CA ASP A 312 -7.08 -1.79 2.78
C ASP A 312 -6.03 -1.13 3.68
N TYR A 313 -4.94 -1.84 3.85
CA TYR A 313 -3.74 -1.48 4.60
C TYR A 313 -2.54 -2.25 4.04
N SER A 314 -1.32 -2.06 4.58
CA SER A 314 -0.09 -2.72 4.12
C SER A 314 0.20 -2.58 2.62
N SER A 315 -0.28 -1.54 1.97
CA SER A 315 -0.09 -1.29 0.52
C SER A 315 -0.48 -2.48 -0.38
N ARG A 316 -1.50 -3.26 0.03
CA ARG A 316 -1.93 -4.50 -0.65
C ARG A 316 -2.83 -4.29 -1.88
N GLY A 317 -3.33 -3.07 -2.08
CA GLY A 317 -4.35 -2.75 -3.10
C GLY A 317 -3.96 -3.17 -4.52
N VAL A 318 -2.75 -2.87 -4.98
CA VAL A 318 -2.28 -3.28 -6.32
C VAL A 318 -1.85 -4.74 -6.34
N PHE A 319 -1.00 -5.16 -5.41
CA PHE A 319 -0.42 -6.50 -5.48
C PHE A 319 -1.43 -7.61 -5.20
N VAL A 320 -2.22 -7.51 -4.13
CA VAL A 320 -3.14 -8.58 -3.73
C VAL A 320 -4.51 -8.40 -4.39
N ALA A 321 -5.15 -7.23 -4.21
CA ALA A 321 -6.47 -7.01 -4.77
C ALA A 321 -6.43 -6.87 -6.31
N GLY A 322 -5.40 -6.22 -6.87
CA GLY A 322 -5.19 -6.18 -8.33
C GLY A 322 -4.92 -7.56 -8.96
N SER A 323 -4.14 -8.42 -8.28
CA SER A 323 -3.96 -9.81 -8.73
C SER A 323 -5.26 -10.63 -8.65
N ALA A 324 -6.09 -10.38 -7.64
CA ALA A 324 -7.42 -11.00 -7.55
C ALA A 324 -8.34 -10.52 -8.68
N ALA A 325 -8.36 -9.20 -8.95
CA ALA A 325 -9.10 -8.62 -10.06
C ALA A 325 -8.69 -9.24 -11.40
N LYS A 326 -7.37 -9.33 -11.65
CA LYS A 326 -6.84 -10.01 -12.85
C LYS A 326 -7.33 -11.45 -12.97
N LYS A 327 -7.18 -12.24 -11.90
CA LYS A 327 -7.60 -13.65 -11.88
C LYS A 327 -9.09 -13.82 -12.14
N THR A 328 -9.93 -12.97 -11.56
CA THR A 328 -11.39 -12.98 -11.78
C THR A 328 -11.74 -12.56 -13.20
N ALA A 329 -11.06 -11.54 -13.74
CA ALA A 329 -11.25 -11.11 -15.13
C ALA A 329 -10.80 -12.19 -16.12
N GLU A 330 -9.69 -12.91 -15.88
CA GLU A 330 -9.25 -14.04 -16.69
C GLU A 330 -10.26 -15.20 -16.67
N ALA A 331 -10.91 -15.45 -15.53
CA ALA A 331 -11.98 -16.43 -15.44
C ALA A 331 -13.23 -16.00 -16.26
N MET A 332 -13.64 -14.73 -16.13
CA MET A 332 -14.74 -14.17 -16.93
C MET A 332 -14.41 -14.17 -18.44
N LYS A 333 -13.17 -13.85 -18.81
CA LYS A 333 -12.71 -13.91 -20.20
C LYS A 333 -12.92 -15.30 -20.79
N ARG A 334 -12.59 -16.37 -20.07
CA ARG A 334 -12.80 -17.74 -20.51
C ARG A 334 -14.30 -18.06 -20.73
N GLU A 335 -15.17 -17.62 -19.83
CA GLU A 335 -16.62 -17.79 -19.99
C GLU A 335 -17.13 -17.05 -21.24
N LEU A 336 -16.71 -15.81 -21.44
CA LEU A 336 -17.07 -15.03 -22.64
C LEU A 336 -16.53 -15.66 -23.93
N GLN A 337 -15.30 -16.20 -23.91
CA GLN A 337 -14.72 -16.91 -25.05
C GLN A 337 -15.54 -18.16 -25.42
N VAL A 338 -16.01 -18.92 -24.43
CA VAL A 338 -16.85 -20.11 -24.66
C VAL A 338 -18.19 -19.71 -25.29
N GLU A 339 -18.86 -18.67 -24.79
CA GLU A 339 -20.15 -18.23 -25.33
C GLU A 339 -20.01 -17.58 -26.73
N ALA A 340 -18.99 -16.76 -26.92
CA ALA A 340 -18.68 -16.15 -28.22
C ALA A 340 -18.33 -17.20 -29.29
N ALA A 341 -17.60 -18.26 -28.91
CA ALA A 341 -17.27 -19.36 -29.79
C ALA A 341 -18.48 -20.10 -30.34
N LYS A 342 -19.50 -20.33 -29.47
CA LYS A 342 -20.78 -20.91 -29.90
C LYS A 342 -21.53 -20.00 -30.87
N LEU A 343 -21.59 -18.68 -30.58
CA LEU A 343 -22.26 -17.70 -31.44
C LEU A 343 -21.57 -17.57 -32.82
N LEU A 344 -20.24 -17.60 -32.82
CA LEU A 344 -19.41 -17.39 -34.02
C LEU A 344 -19.06 -18.71 -34.75
N GLU A 345 -19.56 -19.85 -34.26
CA GLU A 345 -19.28 -21.18 -34.82
C GLU A 345 -17.76 -21.40 -34.99
N THR A 346 -17.01 -21.27 -33.89
CA THR A 346 -15.57 -21.49 -33.83
C THR A 346 -15.17 -22.10 -32.48
N GLU A 347 -13.86 -22.28 -32.24
CA GLU A 347 -13.34 -22.81 -30.98
C GLU A 347 -13.07 -21.68 -29.97
N PRO A 348 -13.23 -21.90 -28.65
CA PRO A 348 -12.98 -20.88 -27.61
C PRO A 348 -11.58 -20.27 -27.66
N ASP A 349 -10.54 -21.06 -27.98
CA ASP A 349 -9.16 -20.59 -28.09
C ASP A 349 -8.91 -19.69 -29.33
N ASP A 350 -9.83 -19.71 -30.28
CA ASP A 350 -9.80 -18.82 -31.45
C ASP A 350 -10.34 -17.41 -31.09
N ILE A 351 -11.07 -17.26 -30.01
CA ILE A 351 -11.70 -15.99 -29.65
C ILE A 351 -10.72 -15.07 -28.93
N GLU A 352 -10.64 -13.83 -29.39
CA GLU A 352 -9.99 -12.71 -28.74
C GLU A 352 -11.01 -11.62 -28.36
N LEU A 353 -10.85 -11.02 -27.18
CA LEU A 353 -11.72 -9.95 -26.69
C LEU A 353 -10.96 -8.63 -26.74
N HIS A 354 -11.46 -7.65 -27.49
CA HIS A 354 -10.97 -6.27 -27.53
C HIS A 354 -12.02 -5.32 -28.13
N HIS A 355 -11.96 -4.05 -27.73
CA HIS A 355 -12.88 -3.00 -28.20
C HIS A 355 -14.37 -3.35 -28.02
N ASP A 356 -14.73 -3.88 -26.85
CA ASP A 356 -16.09 -4.29 -26.48
C ASP A 356 -16.69 -5.37 -27.40
N ARG A 357 -15.86 -6.17 -28.06
CA ARG A 357 -16.25 -7.21 -29.01
C ARG A 357 -15.44 -8.48 -28.83
N ALA A 358 -16.03 -9.59 -29.29
CA ALA A 358 -15.37 -10.88 -29.48
C ALA A 358 -15.04 -11.08 -30.97
N TRP A 359 -13.81 -11.49 -31.27
CA TRP A 359 -13.26 -11.65 -32.60
C TRP A 359 -12.67 -13.04 -32.80
N SER A 360 -12.88 -13.66 -33.94
CA SER A 360 -12.10 -14.85 -34.33
C SER A 360 -10.71 -14.43 -34.79
N ARG A 361 -9.66 -15.02 -34.22
CA ARG A 361 -8.27 -14.80 -34.65
C ARG A 361 -7.98 -15.33 -36.05
N LYS A 362 -8.73 -16.34 -36.47
CA LYS A 362 -8.57 -16.99 -37.80
C LYS A 362 -9.34 -16.27 -38.91
N ASN A 363 -10.42 -15.57 -38.56
CA ASN A 363 -11.24 -14.84 -39.51
C ASN A 363 -11.87 -13.61 -38.82
N GLU A 364 -11.31 -12.43 -39.05
CA GLU A 364 -11.76 -11.16 -38.45
C GLU A 364 -13.18 -10.75 -38.90
N GLU A 365 -13.73 -11.29 -40.03
CA GLU A 365 -15.12 -11.08 -40.38
C GLU A 365 -16.08 -11.72 -39.39
N LYS A 366 -15.65 -12.82 -38.74
CA LYS A 366 -16.37 -13.44 -37.64
C LYS A 366 -16.12 -12.68 -36.34
N ASN A 367 -17.02 -11.77 -36.00
CA ASN A 367 -16.99 -11.03 -34.76
C ASN A 367 -18.42 -10.73 -34.26
N ALA A 368 -18.55 -10.49 -32.95
CA ALA A 368 -19.81 -10.13 -32.32
C ALA A 368 -19.57 -9.08 -31.23
N SER A 369 -20.52 -8.21 -31.00
CA SER A 369 -20.48 -7.33 -29.83
C SER A 369 -20.64 -8.14 -28.54
N LEU A 370 -20.14 -7.64 -27.40
CA LEU A 370 -20.41 -8.29 -26.12
C LEU A 370 -21.91 -8.33 -25.77
N HIS A 371 -22.69 -7.36 -26.28
CA HIS A 371 -24.15 -7.42 -26.22
C HIS A 371 -24.69 -8.68 -26.90
N ASP A 372 -24.29 -8.94 -28.17
CA ASP A 372 -24.77 -10.11 -28.91
C ASP A 372 -24.35 -11.42 -28.23
N VAL A 373 -23.13 -11.47 -27.67
CA VAL A 373 -22.63 -12.60 -26.88
C VAL A 373 -23.52 -12.83 -25.65
N MET A 374 -23.89 -11.77 -24.92
CA MET A 374 -24.73 -11.90 -23.73
C MET A 374 -26.18 -12.25 -24.08
N VAL A 375 -26.74 -11.70 -25.15
CA VAL A 375 -28.07 -12.10 -25.64
C VAL A 375 -28.09 -13.58 -26.02
N HIS A 376 -27.04 -14.07 -26.72
CA HIS A 376 -26.90 -15.50 -27.02
C HIS A 376 -26.77 -16.34 -25.75
N CYS A 377 -25.96 -15.90 -24.81
CA CYS A 377 -25.77 -16.57 -23.52
C CYS A 377 -27.10 -16.78 -22.78
N GLN A 378 -27.93 -15.77 -22.72
CA GLN A 378 -29.21 -15.80 -22.00
C GLN A 378 -30.33 -16.52 -22.77
N SER A 379 -30.44 -16.29 -24.10
CA SER A 379 -31.57 -16.80 -24.89
C SER A 379 -31.34 -18.17 -25.48
N VAL A 380 -30.08 -18.58 -25.73
CA VAL A 380 -29.70 -19.88 -26.33
C VAL A 380 -29.05 -20.79 -25.30
N SER A 381 -28.03 -20.33 -24.59
CA SER A 381 -27.35 -21.12 -23.57
C SER A 381 -28.10 -21.16 -22.24
N MET A 382 -29.11 -20.31 -22.06
CA MET A 382 -29.97 -20.19 -20.85
C MET A 382 -29.18 -20.04 -19.57
N ARG A 383 -28.18 -19.16 -19.55
CA ARG A 383 -27.28 -18.97 -18.40
C ARG A 383 -26.90 -17.49 -18.21
N GLU A 384 -26.52 -17.17 -17.00
CA GLU A 384 -25.91 -15.90 -16.60
C GLU A 384 -24.41 -16.07 -16.40
N LEU A 385 -23.63 -15.02 -16.71
CA LEU A 385 -22.19 -15.00 -16.46
C LEU A 385 -21.85 -14.23 -15.19
N MET A 386 -21.45 -14.98 -14.18
CA MET A 386 -20.96 -14.44 -12.91
C MET A 386 -19.81 -15.31 -12.43
N VAL A 387 -18.69 -14.68 -12.08
CA VAL A 387 -17.48 -15.37 -11.60
C VAL A 387 -16.92 -14.69 -10.37
N ALA A 388 -16.35 -15.47 -9.46
CA ALA A 388 -15.63 -15.03 -8.30
C ALA A 388 -14.37 -15.87 -8.12
N GLU A 389 -13.22 -15.23 -8.02
CA GLU A 389 -11.94 -15.91 -7.85
C GLU A 389 -11.17 -15.38 -6.65
N THR A 390 -10.61 -16.28 -5.87
CA THR A 390 -9.75 -15.92 -4.73
C THR A 390 -8.29 -15.92 -5.16
N TYR A 391 -7.60 -14.82 -4.88
CA TYR A 391 -6.15 -14.76 -4.91
C TYR A 391 -5.59 -14.71 -3.51
N GLU A 392 -4.61 -15.56 -3.22
CA GLU A 392 -3.84 -15.55 -1.99
C GLU A 392 -2.37 -15.25 -2.31
N ALA A 393 -1.83 -14.23 -1.68
CA ALA A 393 -0.42 -13.93 -1.81
C ALA A 393 0.43 -15.00 -1.10
N LYS A 394 1.30 -15.69 -1.85
CA LYS A 394 2.17 -16.75 -1.33
C LYS A 394 3.55 -16.24 -0.89
N ARG A 395 3.89 -15.01 -1.28
CA ARG A 395 5.18 -14.37 -0.96
C ARG A 395 4.99 -12.89 -0.66
N GLY A 396 5.93 -12.34 0.11
CA GLY A 396 6.01 -10.90 0.31
C GLY A 396 6.43 -10.20 -0.98
N ALA A 397 5.77 -9.10 -1.31
CA ALA A 397 6.24 -8.13 -2.28
C ALA A 397 6.80 -6.93 -1.51
N THR A 398 7.86 -6.33 -2.03
CA THR A 398 8.57 -5.24 -1.35
C THR A 398 8.90 -4.14 -2.35
N SER A 399 8.60 -2.90 -1.98
CA SER A 399 9.01 -1.70 -2.72
C SER A 399 10.20 -1.05 -2.02
N TYR A 400 11.13 -0.54 -2.81
CA TYR A 400 12.32 0.19 -2.36
C TYR A 400 12.24 1.62 -2.87
N GLY A 401 12.70 2.56 -2.05
CA GLY A 401 12.79 3.96 -2.44
C GLY A 401 14.06 4.61 -1.91
N VAL A 402 14.68 5.44 -2.74
CA VAL A 402 15.80 6.30 -2.35
C VAL A 402 15.35 7.73 -2.51
N HIS A 403 15.53 8.50 -1.46
CA HIS A 403 15.20 9.93 -1.43
C HIS A 403 16.45 10.74 -1.10
N ILE A 404 16.63 11.83 -1.81
CA ILE A 404 17.69 12.82 -1.53
C ILE A 404 17.03 14.18 -1.45
N ALA A 405 17.32 14.91 -0.38
CA ALA A 405 16.82 16.25 -0.15
C ALA A 405 17.99 17.24 -0.07
N LYS A 406 17.91 18.34 -0.80
CA LYS A 406 18.76 19.51 -0.64
C LYS A 406 17.96 20.57 0.10
N VAL A 407 18.52 21.07 1.19
CA VAL A 407 17.86 22.05 2.06
C VAL A 407 18.76 23.26 2.31
N GLU A 408 18.15 24.39 2.53
CA GLU A 408 18.79 25.59 3.08
C GLU A 408 18.48 25.68 4.57
N VAL A 409 19.47 25.96 5.39
CA VAL A 409 19.33 26.06 6.84
C VAL A 409 19.87 27.39 7.30
N ASN A 410 19.05 28.21 7.93
CA ASN A 410 19.48 29.37 8.66
C ASN A 410 19.94 28.94 10.08
N THR A 411 21.26 28.96 10.33
CA THR A 411 21.81 28.47 11.61
C THR A 411 21.53 29.37 12.79
N LEU A 412 21.16 30.64 12.54
CA LEU A 412 20.80 31.58 13.61
C LEU A 412 19.36 31.40 14.09
N THR A 413 18.43 31.09 13.18
CA THR A 413 17.01 30.93 13.52
C THR A 413 16.58 29.48 13.64
N GLY A 414 17.33 28.55 13.05
CA GLY A 414 16.94 27.14 12.91
C GLY A 414 15.91 26.87 11.79
N GLU A 415 15.59 27.88 10.99
CA GLU A 415 14.68 27.72 9.86
C GLU A 415 15.29 26.81 8.79
N VAL A 416 14.51 25.84 8.30
CA VAL A 416 14.89 24.89 7.26
C VAL A 416 13.97 25.06 6.07
N ARG A 417 14.51 25.28 4.89
CA ARG A 417 13.78 25.41 3.63
C ARG A 417 14.21 24.33 2.63
N PRO A 418 13.31 23.40 2.21
CA PRO A 418 13.60 22.49 1.12
C PRO A 418 13.82 23.25 -0.18
N LEU A 419 14.90 22.94 -0.91
CA LEU A 419 15.24 23.56 -2.20
C LEU A 419 14.97 22.58 -3.34
N GLU A 420 15.51 21.37 -3.25
CA GLU A 420 15.39 20.33 -4.26
C GLU A 420 15.14 18.98 -3.60
N TYR A 421 14.42 18.10 -4.31
CA TYR A 421 14.09 16.78 -3.81
C TYR A 421 14.07 15.76 -4.93
N ALA A 422 14.89 14.73 -4.82
CA ALA A 422 14.86 13.57 -5.71
C ALA A 422 14.25 12.36 -4.99
N ALA A 423 13.31 11.67 -5.64
CA ALA A 423 12.71 10.45 -5.14
C ALA A 423 12.64 9.40 -6.26
N VAL A 424 13.29 8.27 -6.06
CA VAL A 424 13.31 7.16 -7.02
C VAL A 424 12.86 5.88 -6.34
N HIS A 425 11.90 5.20 -6.95
CA HIS A 425 11.27 4.02 -6.39
C HIS A 425 11.30 2.84 -7.35
N ASP A 426 11.61 1.66 -6.81
CA ASP A 426 11.40 0.38 -7.45
C ASP A 426 10.06 -0.19 -7.00
N ILE A 427 9.07 -0.16 -7.91
CA ILE A 427 7.68 -0.55 -7.66
C ILE A 427 7.16 -1.58 -8.66
N GLY A 428 8.00 -2.02 -9.61
CA GLY A 428 7.57 -2.78 -10.76
C GLY A 428 6.81 -1.92 -11.79
N ARG A 429 5.81 -2.50 -12.47
CA ARG A 429 4.99 -1.79 -13.45
C ARG A 429 3.95 -0.89 -12.77
N ALA A 430 3.96 0.40 -13.08
CA ALA A 430 2.93 1.34 -12.65
C ALA A 430 1.63 1.10 -13.44
N ILE A 431 0.56 0.74 -12.75
CA ILE A 431 -0.77 0.56 -13.37
C ILE A 431 -1.38 1.94 -13.68
N ASN A 432 -1.33 2.86 -12.72
CA ASN A 432 -1.78 4.25 -12.91
C ASN A 432 -0.66 5.23 -12.50
N PRO A 433 0.18 5.69 -13.46
CA PRO A 433 1.30 6.58 -13.16
C PRO A 433 0.91 7.92 -12.53
N LEU A 434 -0.26 8.48 -12.89
CA LEU A 434 -0.75 9.75 -12.33
C LEU A 434 -1.03 9.62 -10.83
N MET A 435 -1.79 8.60 -10.46
CA MET A 435 -2.14 8.35 -9.06
C MET A 435 -0.91 7.96 -8.23
N LEU A 436 0.02 7.20 -8.81
CA LEU A 436 1.30 6.89 -8.17
C LEU A 436 2.09 8.17 -7.83
N LYS A 437 2.22 9.11 -8.76
CA LYS A 437 2.87 10.41 -8.51
C LYS A 437 2.19 11.17 -7.37
N GLY A 438 0.85 11.19 -7.35
CA GLY A 438 0.07 11.78 -6.26
C GLY A 438 0.37 11.14 -4.90
N GLN A 439 0.46 9.80 -4.84
CA GLN A 439 0.83 9.08 -3.61
C GLN A 439 2.26 9.41 -3.15
N LEU A 440 3.23 9.50 -4.07
CA LEU A 440 4.61 9.86 -3.75
C LEU A 440 4.70 11.30 -3.23
N ALA A 441 4.11 12.27 -3.93
CA ALA A 441 4.09 13.67 -3.52
C ALA A 441 3.45 13.84 -2.13
N GLY A 442 2.30 13.21 -1.87
CA GLY A 442 1.65 13.24 -0.57
C GLY A 442 2.47 12.57 0.54
N ALA A 443 3.29 11.53 0.22
CA ALA A 443 4.17 10.91 1.20
C ALA A 443 5.38 11.80 1.54
N ILE A 444 5.96 12.46 0.54
CA ILE A 444 7.06 13.42 0.72
C ILE A 444 6.61 14.59 1.58
N GLN A 445 5.46 15.19 1.26
CA GLN A 445 4.92 16.30 2.05
C GLN A 445 4.66 15.94 3.52
N MET A 446 4.25 14.70 3.81
CA MET A 446 4.09 14.25 5.19
C MET A 446 5.42 14.10 5.93
N GLY A 447 6.53 14.03 5.23
CA GLY A 447 7.89 13.89 5.78
C GLY A 447 8.62 15.22 5.95
N LEU A 448 8.27 16.21 5.14
CA LEU A 448 8.79 17.59 5.19
C LEU A 448 8.04 18.42 6.23
#